data_9c892d15195d0c2641eacb528db8e2f8
#
_entry.id   9c892d15195d0c2641eacb528db8e2f8
#
_cell.length_a   1.000
_cell.length_b   1.000
_cell.length_c   1.000
_cell.angle_alpha   90.00
_cell.angle_beta   90.00
_cell.angle_gamma   90.00
#
_symmetry.space_group_name_H-M   'P 1'
#
loop_
_entity.id
_entity.type
_entity.pdbx_description
1 polymer ?
#
loop_
_entity_poly.entity_id
_entity_poly.type
_entity_poly.pdbx_seq_one_letter_code
_entity_poly.pdbx_strand_id
1 'polypeptide(L)'
;MKVHQLLIALLVISSCSIFKGKKPQNKTVWVNSEQSECATGTCLQVKYSQKATEWTTLNQKIEGFEATKGFLYQLEVSETQVPKEEQAIDKPTTKLKLVNVQAKQLDLKEDGMYAYIKTSIGDIVGKLYMNRAPLTVANFVGLAEGTLENTARPIGTPFYDSLIFHRVIPGFMIQGGDPDGIGSGGPGYKFKNEIHPELKHNKPGIFSMANSGPNTNGSQFFITHKATPWLDGAYNIFGEVVLGQNI
;
A
#
# COMPACT_ATOMS: atom_id res chain seq x y z
N MET A 1 -29.54 -88.77 2.05
CA MET A 1 -29.49 -87.81 0.90
C MET A 1 -29.24 -86.43 1.43
N LYS A 2 -28.01 -85.87 1.26
CA LYS A 2 -27.65 -84.51 1.67
C LYS A 2 -27.69 -83.64 0.43
N VAL A 3 -28.55 -82.62 0.41
CA VAL A 3 -28.64 -81.63 -0.65
C VAL A 3 -27.69 -80.55 -0.32
N HIS A 4 -26.70 -80.33 -1.22
CA HIS A 4 -25.76 -79.20 -1.11
C HIS A 4 -26.37 -78.00 -1.83
N GLN A 5 -26.69 -76.94 -1.08
CA GLN A 5 -27.01 -75.62 -1.64
C GLN A 5 -25.74 -74.89 -2.02
N LEU A 6 -25.60 -74.56 -3.29
CA LEU A 6 -24.49 -73.73 -3.83
C LEU A 6 -24.90 -72.25 -3.71
N LEU A 7 -24.24 -71.50 -2.82
CA LEU A 7 -24.41 -70.03 -2.70
C LEU A 7 -23.51 -69.36 -3.71
N ILE A 8 -24.10 -68.76 -4.76
CA ILE A 8 -23.40 -67.93 -5.69
C ILE A 8 -23.37 -66.54 -5.09
N ALA A 9 -22.17 -66.10 -4.61
CA ALA A 9 -21.94 -64.72 -4.17
C ALA A 9 -21.68 -63.84 -5.40
N LEU A 10 -22.63 -62.96 -5.71
CA LEU A 10 -22.44 -61.91 -6.74
C LEU A 10 -21.54 -60.81 -6.15
N LEU A 11 -20.28 -60.79 -6.57
CA LEU A 11 -19.37 -59.65 -6.29
C LEU A 11 -19.77 -58.48 -7.20
N VAL A 12 -20.49 -57.51 -6.67
CA VAL A 12 -20.69 -56.22 -7.32
C VAL A 12 -19.41 -55.43 -7.10
N ILE A 13 -18.53 -55.37 -8.10
CA ILE A 13 -17.38 -54.51 -8.12
C ILE A 13 -17.89 -53.09 -8.44
N SER A 14 -18.20 -52.31 -7.43
CA SER A 14 -18.45 -50.89 -7.57
C SER A 14 -17.11 -50.21 -7.87
N SER A 15 -16.84 -49.98 -9.14
CA SER A 15 -15.72 -49.18 -9.57
C SER A 15 -16.02 -47.71 -9.28
N CYS A 16 -15.77 -47.31 -8.02
CA CYS A 16 -15.70 -45.90 -7.67
C CYS A 16 -14.42 -45.34 -8.30
N SER A 17 -14.53 -44.76 -9.49
CA SER A 17 -13.43 -43.98 -10.08
C SER A 17 -13.24 -42.75 -9.25
N ILE A 18 -12.32 -42.85 -8.27
CA ILE A 18 -11.83 -41.68 -7.50
C ILE A 18 -11.11 -40.76 -8.48
N PHE A 19 -11.79 -39.69 -8.91
CA PHE A 19 -11.17 -38.58 -9.58
C PHE A 19 -10.08 -38.03 -8.66
N LYS A 20 -8.83 -38.47 -8.86
CA LYS A 20 -7.66 -37.88 -8.22
C LYS A 20 -7.41 -36.55 -8.89
N GLY A 21 -8.13 -35.50 -8.53
CA GLY A 21 -7.73 -34.12 -8.84
C GLY A 21 -6.28 -33.94 -8.37
N LYS A 22 -5.42 -33.39 -9.22
CA LYS A 22 -4.06 -33.04 -8.78
C LYS A 22 -4.17 -32.18 -7.53
N LYS A 23 -3.45 -32.55 -6.47
CA LYS A 23 -3.39 -31.75 -5.24
C LYS A 23 -2.96 -30.32 -5.60
N PRO A 24 -3.48 -29.30 -4.91
CA PRO A 24 -3.01 -27.93 -5.07
C PRO A 24 -1.49 -27.87 -4.95
N GLN A 25 -0.84 -27.16 -5.83
CA GLN A 25 0.61 -27.00 -5.82
C GLN A 25 0.92 -25.54 -5.46
N ASN A 26 1.67 -25.35 -4.38
CA ASN A 26 2.14 -24.03 -4.00
C ASN A 26 3.29 -23.60 -4.92
N LYS A 27 3.27 -22.33 -5.33
CA LYS A 27 4.34 -21.71 -6.08
C LYS A 27 4.54 -20.26 -5.65
N THR A 28 5.75 -19.74 -5.87
CA THR A 28 6.05 -18.34 -5.62
C THR A 28 5.75 -17.51 -6.87
N VAL A 29 5.08 -16.39 -6.68
CA VAL A 29 4.75 -15.42 -7.72
C VAL A 29 5.26 -14.05 -7.26
N TRP A 30 6.07 -13.39 -8.09
CA TRP A 30 6.44 -11.99 -7.90
C TRP A 30 5.46 -11.12 -8.68
N VAL A 31 4.92 -10.08 -8.05
CA VAL A 31 3.98 -9.12 -8.65
C VAL A 31 4.66 -7.78 -8.77
N ASN A 32 4.58 -7.17 -9.95
CA ASN A 32 5.16 -5.86 -10.24
C ASN A 32 4.38 -4.74 -9.51
N SER A 33 5.08 -3.66 -9.22
CA SER A 33 4.51 -2.41 -8.72
C SER A 33 3.59 -1.72 -9.73
N GLU A 34 3.84 -1.95 -11.03
CA GLU A 34 3.03 -1.45 -12.13
C GLU A 34 2.02 -2.52 -12.56
N GLN A 35 0.85 -2.04 -12.96
CA GLN A 35 -0.21 -2.85 -13.53
C GLN A 35 -0.39 -2.43 -15.00
N SER A 36 -0.88 -3.34 -15.84
CA SER A 36 -1.18 -3.05 -17.23
C SER A 36 -2.67 -3.08 -17.53
N GLU A 37 -3.09 -2.36 -18.55
CA GLU A 37 -4.44 -2.53 -19.09
C GLU A 37 -4.54 -3.87 -19.82
N CYS A 38 -5.69 -4.52 -19.69
CA CYS A 38 -6.00 -5.77 -20.38
C CYS A 38 -7.51 -5.84 -20.66
N ALA A 39 -7.93 -6.84 -21.43
CA ALA A 39 -9.34 -6.98 -21.87
C ALA A 39 -10.37 -7.03 -20.72
N THR A 40 -9.94 -7.40 -19.51
CA THR A 40 -10.80 -7.48 -18.30
C THR A 40 -10.62 -6.30 -17.35
N GLY A 41 -9.93 -5.22 -17.78
CA GLY A 41 -9.61 -4.04 -16.97
C GLY A 41 -8.13 -3.97 -16.64
N THR A 42 -7.79 -3.84 -15.36
CA THR A 42 -6.39 -3.76 -14.90
C THR A 42 -5.86 -5.15 -14.54
N CYS A 43 -4.74 -5.53 -15.12
CA CYS A 43 -4.07 -6.83 -14.91
C CYS A 43 -2.75 -6.68 -14.18
N LEU A 44 -2.43 -7.68 -13.36
CA LEU A 44 -1.15 -7.79 -12.68
C LEU A 44 -0.05 -8.16 -13.70
N GLN A 45 1.12 -7.58 -13.51
CA GLN A 45 2.36 -8.01 -14.16
C GLN A 45 3.08 -8.95 -13.18
N VAL A 46 3.36 -10.17 -13.62
CA VAL A 46 3.95 -11.20 -12.74
C VAL A 46 5.16 -11.86 -13.35
N LYS A 47 5.98 -12.46 -12.50
CA LYS A 47 7.03 -13.42 -12.88
C LYS A 47 7.06 -14.58 -11.89
N TYR A 48 7.55 -15.73 -12.34
CA TYR A 48 7.57 -16.97 -11.55
C TYR A 48 8.98 -17.38 -11.11
N SER A 49 9.98 -16.52 -11.35
CA SER A 49 11.35 -16.69 -10.88
C SER A 49 11.93 -15.32 -10.51
N GLN A 50 12.67 -15.27 -9.43
CA GLN A 50 13.38 -14.04 -9.02
C GLN A 50 14.40 -13.60 -10.09
N LYS A 51 15.00 -14.56 -10.78
CA LYS A 51 16.00 -14.32 -11.84
C LYS A 51 15.40 -13.89 -13.18
N ALA A 52 14.08 -14.01 -13.36
CA ALA A 52 13.43 -13.56 -14.58
C ALA A 52 13.52 -12.03 -14.66
N THR A 53 13.94 -11.53 -15.83
CA THR A 53 14.03 -10.09 -16.13
C THR A 53 12.73 -9.53 -16.67
N GLU A 54 11.93 -10.38 -17.32
CA GLU A 54 10.69 -9.97 -17.97
C GLU A 54 9.47 -10.24 -17.09
N TRP A 55 8.52 -9.32 -17.14
CA TRP A 55 7.22 -9.42 -16.53
C TRP A 55 6.18 -9.85 -17.55
N THR A 56 5.26 -10.70 -17.17
CA THR A 56 4.16 -11.18 -18.01
C THR A 56 2.82 -10.78 -17.45
N THR A 57 1.88 -10.44 -18.32
CA THR A 57 0.52 -10.10 -17.90
C THR A 57 -0.21 -11.33 -17.38
N LEU A 58 -0.73 -11.25 -16.19
CA LEU A 58 -1.56 -12.29 -15.57
C LEU A 58 -3.03 -12.06 -15.92
N ASN A 59 -3.57 -12.86 -16.85
CA ASN A 59 -4.95 -12.74 -17.34
C ASN A 59 -5.98 -13.39 -16.40
N GLN A 60 -5.71 -13.44 -15.10
CA GLN A 60 -6.64 -13.91 -14.06
C GLN A 60 -6.35 -13.22 -12.73
N LYS A 61 -7.35 -13.22 -11.86
CA LYS A 61 -7.17 -12.73 -10.48
C LYS A 61 -6.46 -13.79 -9.63
N ILE A 62 -5.72 -13.35 -8.63
CA ILE A 62 -5.27 -14.18 -7.51
C ILE A 62 -6.33 -14.01 -6.41
N GLU A 63 -7.11 -15.07 -6.16
CA GLU A 63 -8.16 -15.03 -5.13
C GLU A 63 -7.57 -14.66 -3.77
N GLY A 64 -8.16 -13.69 -3.08
CA GLY A 64 -7.69 -13.21 -1.77
C GLY A 64 -6.51 -12.24 -1.82
N PHE A 65 -6.11 -11.74 -3.01
CA PHE A 65 -5.04 -10.76 -3.16
C PHE A 65 -5.45 -9.57 -4.03
N GLU A 66 -5.18 -8.38 -3.52
CA GLU A 66 -5.27 -7.13 -4.26
C GLU A 66 -3.93 -6.39 -4.17
N ALA A 67 -3.35 -6.07 -5.32
CA ALA A 67 -2.10 -5.34 -5.38
C ALA A 67 -2.34 -3.83 -5.20
N THR A 68 -1.56 -3.22 -4.32
CA THR A 68 -1.45 -1.76 -4.25
C THR A 68 -0.40 -1.30 -5.26
N LYS A 69 -0.77 -0.38 -6.14
CA LYS A 69 0.18 0.23 -7.09
C LYS A 69 1.39 0.81 -6.36
N GLY A 70 2.56 0.68 -6.94
CA GLY A 70 3.81 1.17 -6.37
C GLY A 70 4.50 0.21 -5.40
N PHE A 71 3.94 -1.00 -5.20
CA PHE A 71 4.58 -2.03 -4.37
C PHE A 71 4.88 -3.29 -5.19
N LEU A 72 6.09 -3.79 -5.01
CA LEU A 72 6.49 -5.13 -5.43
C LEU A 72 6.06 -6.13 -4.38
N TYR A 73 5.52 -7.26 -4.81
CA TYR A 73 5.15 -8.34 -3.90
C TYR A 73 5.86 -9.63 -4.26
N GLN A 74 6.16 -10.41 -3.23
CA GLN A 74 6.47 -11.84 -3.35
C GLN A 74 5.35 -12.60 -2.65
N LEU A 75 4.61 -13.40 -3.40
CA LEU A 75 3.47 -14.15 -2.93
C LEU A 75 3.75 -15.64 -2.97
N GLU A 76 3.24 -16.36 -2.00
CA GLU A 76 2.98 -17.78 -2.11
C GLU A 76 1.53 -17.98 -2.52
N VAL A 77 1.30 -18.67 -3.64
CA VAL A 77 -0.02 -18.96 -4.15
C VAL A 77 -0.22 -20.46 -4.33
N SER A 78 -1.43 -20.92 -4.06
CA SER A 78 -1.88 -22.28 -4.39
C SER A 78 -2.48 -22.28 -5.79
N GLU A 79 -2.01 -23.17 -6.65
CA GLU A 79 -2.51 -23.36 -8.00
C GLU A 79 -3.35 -24.66 -8.07
N THR A 80 -4.56 -24.54 -8.56
CA THR A 80 -5.47 -25.67 -8.79
C THR A 80 -5.90 -25.72 -10.23
N GLN A 81 -5.98 -26.94 -10.80
CA GLN A 81 -6.49 -27.13 -12.16
C GLN A 81 -8.01 -26.94 -12.18
N VAL A 82 -8.50 -26.24 -13.18
CA VAL A 82 -9.94 -26.17 -13.48
C VAL A 82 -10.34 -27.50 -14.13
N PRO A 83 -11.41 -28.17 -13.65
CA PRO A 83 -11.92 -29.38 -14.26
C PRO A 83 -12.19 -29.18 -15.75
N LYS A 84 -11.92 -30.18 -16.57
CA LYS A 84 -12.08 -30.09 -18.04
C LYS A 84 -13.48 -29.67 -18.47
N GLU A 85 -14.48 -30.09 -17.71
CA GLU A 85 -15.90 -29.80 -17.95
C GLU A 85 -16.24 -28.30 -17.70
N GLU A 86 -15.42 -27.60 -16.90
CA GLU A 86 -15.59 -26.18 -16.56
C GLU A 86 -14.67 -25.27 -17.38
N GLN A 87 -13.78 -25.84 -18.21
CA GLN A 87 -12.86 -25.06 -19.01
C GLN A 87 -13.60 -24.41 -20.18
N ALA A 88 -13.58 -23.08 -20.23
CA ALA A 88 -14.09 -22.32 -21.36
C ALA A 88 -12.94 -21.87 -22.27
N ILE A 89 -13.25 -21.70 -23.56
CA ILE A 89 -12.33 -21.11 -24.53
C ILE A 89 -11.93 -19.72 -24.01
N ASP A 90 -10.65 -19.36 -24.09
CA ASP A 90 -10.09 -18.10 -23.66
C ASP A 90 -10.08 -17.82 -22.14
N LYS A 91 -10.39 -18.83 -21.31
CA LYS A 91 -10.23 -18.71 -19.85
C LYS A 91 -9.02 -19.50 -19.33
N PRO A 92 -8.41 -19.03 -18.23
CA PRO A 92 -7.31 -19.75 -17.59
C PRO A 92 -7.73 -21.18 -17.20
N THR A 93 -6.86 -22.14 -17.46
CA THR A 93 -7.07 -23.56 -17.09
C THR A 93 -6.71 -23.85 -15.63
N THR A 94 -6.19 -22.84 -14.91
CA THR A 94 -5.84 -22.90 -13.49
C THR A 94 -6.46 -21.74 -12.72
N LYS A 95 -6.71 -21.96 -11.43
CA LYS A 95 -7.10 -20.92 -10.46
C LYS A 95 -5.94 -20.69 -9.50
N LEU A 96 -5.65 -19.41 -9.22
CA LEU A 96 -4.63 -19.00 -8.25
C LEU A 96 -5.32 -18.45 -7.01
N LYS A 97 -4.89 -18.91 -5.84
CA LYS A 97 -5.35 -18.44 -4.54
C LYS A 97 -4.17 -18.06 -3.67
N LEU A 98 -4.23 -16.89 -3.04
CA LEU A 98 -3.22 -16.45 -2.10
C LEU A 98 -3.14 -17.42 -0.92
N VAL A 99 -1.92 -17.85 -0.60
CA VAL A 99 -1.59 -18.58 0.63
C VAL A 99 -0.97 -17.62 1.63
N ASN A 100 0.05 -16.85 1.18
CA ASN A 100 0.77 -15.91 2.03
C ASN A 100 1.41 -14.79 1.22
N VAL A 101 1.51 -13.59 1.80
CA VAL A 101 2.36 -12.51 1.32
C VAL A 101 3.73 -12.65 1.99
N GLN A 102 4.71 -13.16 1.24
CA GLN A 102 6.07 -13.40 1.76
C GLN A 102 6.86 -12.10 1.88
N ALA A 103 6.66 -11.15 0.95
CA ALA A 103 7.25 -9.82 1.00
C ALA A 103 6.36 -8.78 0.31
N LYS A 104 6.34 -7.56 0.84
CA LYS A 104 5.79 -6.34 0.24
C LYS A 104 6.87 -5.28 0.31
N GLN A 105 7.31 -4.77 -0.82
CA GLN A 105 8.39 -3.78 -0.92
C GLN A 105 7.92 -2.59 -1.73
N LEU A 106 8.16 -1.38 -1.23
CA LEU A 106 7.91 -0.15 -1.96
C LEU A 106 8.88 -0.04 -3.13
N ASP A 107 8.34 0.19 -4.32
CA ASP A 107 9.12 0.37 -5.57
C ASP A 107 9.21 1.86 -5.91
N LEU A 108 10.16 2.53 -5.28
CA LEU A 108 10.46 3.93 -5.54
C LEU A 108 11.28 4.05 -6.83
N LYS A 109 10.78 4.85 -7.77
CA LYS A 109 11.41 5.03 -9.09
C LYS A 109 12.59 6.00 -9.08
N GLU A 110 12.66 6.83 -8.04
CA GLU A 110 13.67 7.88 -7.91
C GLU A 110 14.32 7.81 -6.55
N ASP A 111 15.62 8.12 -6.50
CA ASP A 111 16.33 8.31 -5.25
C ASP A 111 15.77 9.53 -4.50
N GLY A 112 15.75 9.47 -3.18
CA GLY A 112 15.24 10.57 -2.37
C GLY A 112 14.90 10.16 -0.94
N MET A 113 14.45 11.15 -0.19
CA MET A 113 13.89 10.94 1.14
C MET A 113 12.37 10.82 1.03
N TYR A 114 11.80 9.84 1.71
CA TYR A 114 10.37 9.55 1.63
C TYR A 114 9.78 9.35 3.02
N ALA A 115 8.56 9.84 3.21
CA ALA A 115 7.73 9.53 4.36
C ALA A 115 6.74 8.42 3.97
N TYR A 116 6.68 7.36 4.77
CA TYR A 116 5.71 6.29 4.62
C TYR A 116 4.72 6.34 5.78
N ILE A 117 3.50 6.80 5.51
CA ILE A 117 2.43 7.02 6.48
C ILE A 117 1.43 5.87 6.34
N LYS A 118 1.39 4.99 7.33
CA LYS A 118 0.38 3.93 7.42
C LYS A 118 -0.88 4.49 8.07
N THR A 119 -2.01 4.39 7.38
CA THR A 119 -3.31 4.79 7.93
C THR A 119 -4.24 3.58 8.07
N SER A 120 -5.34 3.75 8.80
CA SER A 120 -6.36 2.70 8.97
C SER A 120 -7.06 2.30 7.67
N ILE A 121 -7.00 3.14 6.63
CA ILE A 121 -7.68 2.93 5.35
C ILE A 121 -6.73 2.77 4.16
N GLY A 122 -5.42 2.87 4.39
CA GLY A 122 -4.42 2.67 3.34
C GLY A 122 -3.10 3.39 3.63
N ASP A 123 -2.15 3.23 2.71
CA ASP A 123 -0.80 3.74 2.84
C ASP A 123 -0.60 4.99 1.98
N ILE A 124 -0.02 6.05 2.55
CA ILE A 124 0.37 7.28 1.84
C ILE A 124 1.89 7.34 1.81
N VAL A 125 2.49 7.53 0.64
CA VAL A 125 3.93 7.75 0.50
C VAL A 125 4.17 9.14 -0.06
N GLY A 126 4.95 9.93 0.66
CA GLY A 126 5.34 11.28 0.26
C GLY A 126 6.84 11.39 0.00
N LYS A 127 7.23 12.00 -1.12
CA LYS A 127 8.61 12.42 -1.38
C LYS A 127 8.86 13.74 -0.65
N LEU A 128 9.92 13.80 0.14
CA LEU A 128 10.28 14.97 0.93
C LEU A 128 11.34 15.84 0.19
N TYR A 129 11.16 17.14 0.25
CA TYR A 129 11.98 18.11 -0.48
C TYR A 129 13.17 18.62 0.34
N MET A 130 14.04 17.71 0.78
CA MET A 130 15.19 18.02 1.64
C MET A 130 16.06 19.18 1.11
N ASN A 131 16.25 19.28 -0.21
CA ASN A 131 17.09 20.32 -0.81
C ASN A 131 16.41 21.70 -0.90
N ARG A 132 15.07 21.78 -0.78
CA ARG A 132 14.28 23.01 -0.93
C ARG A 132 13.64 23.49 0.37
N ALA A 133 13.46 22.57 1.31
CA ALA A 133 12.87 22.84 2.63
C ALA A 133 13.60 22.04 3.72
N PRO A 134 14.95 22.20 3.85
CA PRO A 134 15.76 21.38 4.73
C PRO A 134 15.37 21.49 6.20
N LEU A 135 15.05 22.69 6.69
CA LEU A 135 14.63 22.89 8.09
C LEU A 135 13.30 22.17 8.38
N THR A 136 12.33 22.32 7.50
CA THR A 136 10.99 21.73 7.65
C THR A 136 11.05 20.22 7.54
N VAL A 137 11.82 19.68 6.58
CA VAL A 137 12.02 18.25 6.43
C VAL A 137 12.76 17.67 7.63
N ALA A 138 13.82 18.32 8.12
CA ALA A 138 14.55 17.86 9.31
C ALA A 138 13.66 17.84 10.56
N ASN A 139 12.81 18.86 10.75
CA ASN A 139 11.81 18.86 11.82
C ASN A 139 10.83 17.70 11.71
N PHE A 140 10.24 17.50 10.53
CA PHE A 140 9.28 16.43 10.31
C PHE A 140 9.92 15.05 10.52
N VAL A 141 11.08 14.79 9.93
CA VAL A 141 11.80 13.51 10.06
C VAL A 141 12.24 13.27 11.51
N GLY A 142 12.84 14.28 12.15
CA GLY A 142 13.29 14.14 13.54
C GLY A 142 12.16 13.84 14.52
N LEU A 143 10.97 14.42 14.30
CA LEU A 143 9.76 14.07 15.04
C LEU A 143 9.28 12.66 14.68
N ALA A 144 9.23 12.30 13.39
CA ALA A 144 8.78 10.99 12.93
C ALA A 144 9.64 9.84 13.47
N GLU A 145 10.95 10.06 13.60
CA GLU A 145 11.90 9.08 14.13
C GLU A 145 12.05 9.16 15.67
N GLY A 146 11.45 10.19 16.31
CA GLY A 146 11.58 10.41 17.75
C GLY A 146 12.96 10.89 18.17
N THR A 147 13.77 11.42 17.23
CA THR A 147 15.13 11.89 17.49
C THR A 147 15.18 13.37 17.87
N LEU A 148 14.08 14.11 17.65
CA LEU A 148 13.96 15.52 18.00
C LEU A 148 13.23 15.70 19.32
N GLU A 149 13.85 16.45 20.26
CA GLU A 149 13.24 16.78 21.55
C GLU A 149 11.95 17.55 21.39
N ASN A 150 10.94 17.15 22.16
CA ASN A 150 9.63 17.76 22.18
C ASN A 150 8.95 17.54 23.54
N THR A 151 7.87 18.27 23.81
CA THR A 151 7.16 18.17 25.11
C THR A 151 6.06 17.11 25.13
N ALA A 152 5.67 16.58 23.99
CA ALA A 152 4.54 15.64 23.88
C ALA A 152 4.95 14.16 23.95
N ARG A 153 6.18 13.83 23.61
CA ARG A 153 6.70 12.45 23.60
C ARG A 153 8.13 12.41 24.16
N PRO A 154 8.48 11.35 24.89
CA PRO A 154 9.88 11.12 25.28
C PRO A 154 10.77 10.94 24.05
N ILE A 155 12.04 11.37 24.17
CA ILE A 155 13.05 11.10 23.13
C ILE A 155 13.15 9.60 22.87
N GLY A 156 13.33 9.22 21.60
CA GLY A 156 13.31 7.83 21.14
C GLY A 156 11.91 7.28 20.84
N THR A 157 10.84 8.08 21.05
CA THR A 157 9.46 7.70 20.73
C THR A 157 9.00 8.45 19.47
N PRO A 158 8.60 7.75 18.38
CA PRO A 158 8.05 8.37 17.20
C PRO A 158 6.86 9.29 17.53
N PHE A 159 6.95 10.55 17.12
CA PHE A 159 5.96 11.56 17.50
C PHE A 159 4.61 11.34 16.84
N TYR A 160 4.63 10.93 15.56
CA TYR A 160 3.40 10.85 14.74
C TYR A 160 2.65 9.52 14.89
N ASP A 161 3.22 8.53 15.56
CA ASP A 161 2.57 7.23 15.73
C ASP A 161 1.29 7.36 16.54
N SER A 162 0.23 6.68 16.07
CA SER A 162 -1.13 6.68 16.67
C SER A 162 -1.84 8.04 16.65
N LEU A 163 -1.35 9.02 15.91
CA LEU A 163 -2.07 10.27 15.72
C LEU A 163 -3.19 10.12 14.68
N ILE A 164 -4.13 11.05 14.70
CA ILE A 164 -5.25 11.10 13.74
C ILE A 164 -5.12 12.31 12.81
N PHE A 165 -5.75 12.22 11.66
CA PHE A 165 -6.09 13.39 10.87
C PHE A 165 -7.34 14.04 11.50
N HIS A 166 -7.12 14.95 12.45
CA HIS A 166 -8.19 15.57 13.27
C HIS A 166 -9.05 16.57 12.50
N ARG A 167 -8.60 17.01 11.32
CA ARG A 167 -9.35 17.93 10.46
C ARG A 167 -9.33 17.42 9.02
N VAL A 168 -10.51 17.12 8.48
CA VAL A 168 -10.71 16.64 7.11
C VAL A 168 -11.72 17.54 6.42
N ILE A 169 -11.32 18.23 5.36
CA ILE A 169 -12.21 19.09 4.57
C ILE A 169 -12.22 18.58 3.12
N PRO A 170 -13.32 17.99 2.68
CA PRO A 170 -13.47 17.51 1.30
C PRO A 170 -13.17 18.62 0.29
N GLY A 171 -12.41 18.29 -0.76
CA GLY A 171 -12.02 19.24 -1.78
C GLY A 171 -11.06 20.34 -1.30
N PHE A 172 -10.44 20.18 -0.16
CA PHE A 172 -9.40 21.09 0.34
C PHE A 172 -8.17 20.32 0.84
N MET A 173 -8.20 19.77 2.05
CA MET A 173 -7.04 19.09 2.65
C MET A 173 -7.44 18.17 3.80
N ILE A 174 -6.51 17.29 4.20
CA ILE A 174 -6.51 16.60 5.50
C ILE A 174 -5.36 17.13 6.35
N GLN A 175 -5.60 17.35 7.64
CA GLN A 175 -4.61 17.90 8.58
C GLN A 175 -4.45 16.97 9.78
N GLY A 176 -3.19 16.67 10.12
CA GLY A 176 -2.79 15.86 11.26
C GLY A 176 -1.53 16.39 11.93
N GLY A 177 -0.86 15.54 12.73
CA GLY A 177 0.38 15.90 13.40
C GLY A 177 0.17 16.66 14.72
N ASP A 178 -1.05 16.66 15.25
CA ASP A 178 -1.38 17.17 16.57
C ASP A 178 -1.40 16.02 17.60
N PRO A 179 -0.53 16.04 18.63
CA PRO A 179 -0.49 14.98 19.63
C PRO A 179 -1.76 14.87 20.48
N ASP A 180 -2.54 15.96 20.60
CA ASP A 180 -3.79 16.02 21.37
C ASP A 180 -5.01 15.74 20.47
N GLY A 181 -4.87 15.81 19.15
CA GLY A 181 -5.93 15.55 18.19
C GLY A 181 -7.07 16.57 18.14
N ILE A 182 -6.86 17.77 18.69
CA ILE A 182 -7.89 18.83 18.84
C ILE A 182 -7.59 20.09 18.01
N GLY A 183 -6.46 20.13 17.33
CA GLY A 183 -6.04 21.25 16.47
C GLY A 183 -5.16 22.30 17.14
N SER A 184 -4.93 22.23 18.45
CA SER A 184 -4.13 23.20 19.21
C SER A 184 -2.83 22.64 19.79
N GLY A 185 -2.64 21.33 19.77
CA GLY A 185 -1.44 20.66 20.25
C GLY A 185 -0.24 20.82 19.30
N GLY A 186 0.94 20.44 19.80
CA GLY A 186 2.18 20.57 19.05
C GLY A 186 3.39 20.03 19.80
N PRO A 187 4.60 20.26 19.29
CA PRO A 187 5.84 19.69 19.84
C PRO A 187 6.39 20.49 21.04
N GLY A 188 5.73 21.56 21.46
CA GLY A 188 6.19 22.44 22.54
C GLY A 188 7.13 23.57 22.11
N TYR A 189 7.43 23.66 20.80
CA TYR A 189 8.22 24.73 20.20
C TYR A 189 7.59 25.19 18.89
N LYS A 190 8.11 26.28 18.34
CA LYS A 190 7.77 26.82 17.03
C LYS A 190 9.03 27.11 16.24
N PHE A 191 8.95 26.98 14.90
CA PHE A 191 10.04 27.34 14.01
C PHE A 191 9.58 28.25 12.87
N LYS A 192 10.54 28.94 12.28
CA LYS A 192 10.30 29.98 11.27
C LYS A 192 9.76 29.42 9.97
N ASN A 193 9.13 30.29 9.19
CA ASN A 193 8.77 29.99 7.81
C ASN A 193 10.01 29.71 6.96
N GLU A 194 9.89 28.71 6.09
CA GLU A 194 10.88 28.30 5.11
C GLU A 194 10.18 28.22 3.74
N ILE A 195 10.01 29.40 3.13
CA ILE A 195 9.29 29.52 1.87
C ILE A 195 10.28 29.46 0.72
N HIS A 196 10.06 28.47 -0.17
CA HIS A 196 10.86 28.34 -1.40
C HIS A 196 10.03 28.84 -2.61
N PRO A 197 10.56 29.68 -3.49
CA PRO A 197 9.78 30.33 -4.57
C PRO A 197 9.21 29.34 -5.60
N GLU A 198 9.87 28.20 -5.80
CA GLU A 198 9.43 27.17 -6.75
C GLU A 198 8.40 26.21 -6.15
N LEU A 199 8.25 26.14 -4.83
CA LEU A 199 7.29 25.27 -4.19
C LEU A 199 5.92 25.95 -4.16
N LYS A 200 4.90 25.29 -4.75
CA LYS A 200 3.57 25.83 -4.92
C LYS A 200 2.51 24.79 -4.54
N HIS A 201 1.40 25.26 -3.97
CA HIS A 201 0.21 24.44 -3.72
C HIS A 201 -0.65 24.31 -5.00
N ASN A 202 -0.03 23.92 -6.12
CA ASN A 202 -0.63 23.96 -7.46
C ASN A 202 -1.31 22.65 -7.88
N LYS A 203 -1.31 21.64 -7.02
CA LYS A 203 -1.88 20.30 -7.29
C LYS A 203 -2.33 19.62 -6.01
N PRO A 204 -3.10 18.51 -6.09
CA PRO A 204 -3.33 17.64 -4.94
C PRO A 204 -2.03 16.98 -4.48
N GLY A 205 -2.03 16.51 -3.22
CA GLY A 205 -0.93 15.74 -2.63
C GLY A 205 0.23 16.57 -2.10
N ILE A 206 0.12 17.88 -1.99
CA ILE A 206 1.19 18.70 -1.41
C ILE A 206 1.21 18.54 0.11
N PHE A 207 2.38 18.17 0.67
CA PHE A 207 2.68 18.24 2.10
C PHE A 207 3.08 19.64 2.48
N SER A 208 2.38 20.24 3.43
CA SER A 208 2.66 21.58 3.92
C SER A 208 2.42 21.68 5.43
N MET A 209 3.22 22.52 6.13
CA MET A 209 3.06 22.72 7.57
C MET A 209 1.84 23.59 7.86
N ALA A 210 1.02 23.15 8.81
CA ALA A 210 0.00 24.00 9.40
C ALA A 210 0.65 25.00 10.38
N ASN A 211 0.16 26.23 10.40
CA ASN A 211 0.62 27.28 11.32
C ASN A 211 -0.53 28.20 11.75
N SER A 212 -0.29 29.01 12.78
CA SER A 212 -1.21 30.02 13.31
C SER A 212 -0.74 31.44 12.98
N GLY A 213 -0.05 31.62 11.86
CA GLY A 213 0.56 32.85 11.40
C GLY A 213 2.06 32.67 11.14
N PRO A 214 2.76 33.75 10.74
CA PRO A 214 4.17 33.67 10.39
C PRO A 214 5.04 33.11 11.51
N ASN A 215 5.97 32.20 11.17
CA ASN A 215 6.96 31.65 12.10
C ASN A 215 6.37 30.87 13.27
N THR A 216 5.21 30.22 13.08
CA THR A 216 4.55 29.40 14.11
C THR A 216 4.41 27.95 13.71
N ASN A 217 5.24 27.44 12.80
CA ASN A 217 5.26 26.05 12.42
C ASN A 217 5.67 25.16 13.61
N GLY A 218 5.08 23.98 13.72
CA GLY A 218 5.37 23.01 14.78
C GLY A 218 5.42 21.58 14.25
N SER A 219 4.50 20.73 14.72
CA SER A 219 4.37 19.35 14.23
C SER A 219 3.18 19.15 13.28
N GLN A 220 2.18 20.03 13.33
CA GLN A 220 0.98 19.86 12.50
C GLN A 220 1.28 20.11 11.02
N PHE A 221 0.75 19.24 10.18
CA PHE A 221 0.88 19.33 8.72
C PHE A 221 -0.44 18.98 8.03
N PHE A 222 -0.56 19.37 6.78
CA PHE A 222 -1.70 18.98 5.95
C PHE A 222 -1.25 18.44 4.58
N ILE A 223 -2.15 17.67 3.98
CA ILE A 223 -2.01 17.13 2.62
C ILE A 223 -3.17 17.66 1.81
N THR A 224 -2.89 18.31 0.67
CA THR A 224 -3.93 18.91 -0.16
C THR A 224 -4.69 17.87 -1.00
N HIS A 225 -6.00 18.08 -1.19
CA HIS A 225 -6.84 17.28 -2.10
C HIS A 225 -6.97 17.92 -3.48
N LYS A 226 -6.63 19.20 -3.63
CA LYS A 226 -6.62 19.96 -4.89
C LYS A 226 -5.59 21.07 -4.83
N ALA A 227 -5.41 21.79 -5.93
CA ALA A 227 -4.63 23.03 -5.92
C ALA A 227 -5.25 24.07 -4.96
N THR A 228 -4.37 24.71 -4.15
CA THR A 228 -4.74 25.69 -3.13
C THR A 228 -3.78 26.89 -3.18
N PRO A 229 -3.67 27.60 -4.32
CA PRO A 229 -2.63 28.60 -4.57
C PRO A 229 -2.68 29.80 -3.61
N TRP A 230 -3.81 30.04 -2.94
CA TRP A 230 -3.94 31.08 -1.91
C TRP A 230 -3.12 30.81 -0.63
N LEU A 231 -2.56 29.59 -0.48
CA LEU A 231 -1.67 29.21 0.62
C LEU A 231 -0.20 29.50 0.32
N ASP A 232 0.13 29.82 -0.93
CA ASP A 232 1.51 30.07 -1.36
C ASP A 232 2.13 31.25 -0.60
N GLY A 233 3.38 31.09 -0.19
CA GLY A 233 4.12 32.12 0.54
C GLY A 233 3.80 32.23 2.04
N ALA A 234 2.76 31.54 2.54
CA ALA A 234 2.37 31.55 3.95
C ALA A 234 2.66 30.26 4.69
N TYR A 235 2.71 29.14 3.97
CA TYR A 235 2.86 27.79 4.53
C TYR A 235 4.08 27.08 3.93
N ASN A 236 4.86 26.39 4.78
CA ASN A 236 6.06 25.68 4.36
C ASN A 236 5.70 24.39 3.63
N ILE A 237 5.86 24.37 2.32
CA ILE A 237 5.78 23.14 1.53
C ILE A 237 7.05 22.33 1.73
N PHE A 238 6.92 21.05 2.06
CA PHE A 238 8.08 20.21 2.33
C PHE A 238 8.07 18.85 1.63
N GLY A 239 7.03 18.55 0.81
CA GLY A 239 6.94 17.30 0.07
C GLY A 239 5.70 17.20 -0.78
N GLU A 240 5.56 16.06 -1.44
CA GLU A 240 4.37 15.69 -2.21
C GLU A 240 4.08 14.20 -2.13
N VAL A 241 2.80 13.83 -2.19
CA VAL A 241 2.35 12.44 -2.28
C VAL A 241 2.77 11.85 -3.62
N VAL A 242 3.42 10.69 -3.59
CA VAL A 242 3.78 9.90 -4.78
C VAL A 242 2.93 8.63 -4.89
N LEU A 243 2.39 8.14 -3.77
CA LEU A 243 1.46 7.01 -3.72
C LEU A 243 0.38 7.26 -2.65
N GLY A 244 -0.83 6.78 -2.88
CA GLY A 244 -1.91 6.85 -1.89
C GLY A 244 -2.72 8.15 -1.92
N GLN A 245 -2.70 8.95 -2.99
CA GLN A 245 -3.52 10.16 -3.10
C GLN A 245 -5.04 9.90 -3.08
N ASN A 246 -5.44 8.67 -3.36
CA ASN A 246 -6.84 8.24 -3.42
C ASN A 246 -7.36 7.61 -2.11
N ILE A 247 -6.58 7.68 -1.06
CA ILE A 247 -6.90 7.12 0.27
C ILE A 247 -7.66 8.13 1.14
#